data_a5c343022bd90f375d90f6c98388845c
#
_entry.id   a5c343022bd90f375d90f6c98388845c
#
_cell.length_a   1.000
_cell.length_b   1.000
_cell.length_c   1.000
_cell.angle_alpha   90.00
_cell.angle_beta   90.00
_cell.angle_gamma   90.00
#
_symmetry.space_group_name_H-M   'P 1'
#
loop_
_entity.id
_entity.type
_entity.pdbx_description
1 polymer ?
#
loop_
_entity_poly.entity_id
_entity_poly.type
_entity_poly.pdbx_seq_one_letter_code
_entity_poly.pdbx_strand_id
1 'polypeptide(L)'
;MKFSMNGMLFAMSSALDAVESEIFDVATFHSKRVACLSILLGAKMGYSGEALSDLAGAAVMHDNALTEYVAARRLLGNQTTASSIELGSHCEMGERNMCVLPFYDHIKGAVLYHHENADGSGPFRKTAAETPMYAQLIHLADQLDNSFHLNTMSPGKYASVLAWLEENRGTQFAPAVTDLFADAVPIEAAEKMEGTQVSSALSALLPVYTPDYDNETVVSISTVFARIVDFKSHFTSTHSLGIAEKAAEMGRYYGENEDICTRLF
;
A
#
# COMPACT_ATOMS: atom_id res chain seq x y z
N MET A 1 -7.36 -15.82 -17.03
CA MET A 1 -5.88 -15.72 -17.19
C MET A 1 -5.23 -15.93 -15.84
N LYS A 2 -4.26 -16.83 -15.71
CA LYS A 2 -3.48 -16.95 -14.47
C LYS A 2 -2.59 -15.72 -14.31
N PHE A 3 -2.81 -14.96 -13.26
CA PHE A 3 -2.15 -13.69 -12.99
C PHE A 3 -1.54 -13.70 -11.59
N SER A 4 -0.28 -13.30 -11.46
CA SER A 4 0.37 -13.20 -10.16
C SER A 4 0.06 -11.84 -9.55
N MET A 5 -0.97 -11.77 -8.70
CA MET A 5 -1.29 -10.55 -7.96
C MET A 5 -0.09 -10.08 -7.13
N ASN A 6 0.60 -11.00 -6.45
CA ASN A 6 1.79 -10.68 -5.66
C ASN A 6 2.91 -10.05 -6.50
N GLY A 7 3.15 -10.58 -7.72
CA GLY A 7 4.12 -9.98 -8.65
C GLY A 7 3.73 -8.58 -9.09
N MET A 8 2.45 -8.35 -9.34
CA MET A 8 1.91 -7.03 -9.68
C MET A 8 2.03 -6.05 -8.51
N LEU A 9 1.60 -6.44 -7.32
CA LEU A 9 1.73 -5.62 -6.10
C LEU A 9 3.18 -5.26 -5.81
N PHE A 10 4.11 -6.18 -6.06
CA PHE A 10 5.53 -5.93 -5.90
C PHE A 10 6.05 -4.87 -6.90
N ALA A 11 5.60 -4.94 -8.15
CA ALA A 11 5.92 -3.93 -9.16
C ALA A 11 5.29 -2.56 -8.81
N MET A 12 4.04 -2.54 -8.34
CA MET A 12 3.35 -1.32 -7.88
C MET A 12 4.05 -0.69 -6.69
N SER A 13 4.48 -1.47 -5.69
CA SER A 13 5.22 -0.94 -4.55
C SER A 13 6.50 -0.22 -4.98
N SER A 14 7.20 -0.74 -5.97
CA SER A 14 8.43 -0.10 -6.48
C SER A 14 8.14 1.21 -7.22
N ALA A 15 7.01 1.30 -7.92
CA ALA A 15 6.58 2.53 -8.57
C ALA A 15 6.15 3.59 -7.54
N LEU A 16 5.39 3.20 -6.51
CA LEU A 16 4.97 4.08 -5.42
C LEU A 16 6.18 4.58 -4.61
N ASP A 17 7.06 3.70 -4.17
CA ASP A 17 8.28 4.07 -3.46
C ASP A 17 9.12 5.11 -4.23
N ALA A 18 9.22 4.97 -5.57
CA ALA A 18 9.96 5.91 -6.41
C ALA A 18 9.29 7.29 -6.47
N VAL A 19 7.98 7.34 -6.35
CA VAL A 19 7.20 8.59 -6.34
C VAL A 19 7.27 9.26 -4.97
N GLU A 20 7.05 8.51 -3.91
CA GLU A 20 7.07 9.01 -2.53
C GLU A 20 8.43 9.57 -2.16
N SER A 21 9.52 8.88 -2.51
CA SER A 21 10.88 9.35 -2.25
C SER A 21 11.21 10.68 -2.96
N GLU A 22 10.61 10.94 -4.14
CA GLU A 22 10.82 12.19 -4.89
C GLU A 22 10.01 13.36 -4.32
N ILE A 23 8.85 13.07 -3.71
CA ILE A 23 7.91 14.11 -3.25
C ILE A 23 8.12 14.44 -1.77
N PHE A 24 8.43 13.44 -0.93
CA PHE A 24 8.34 13.54 0.53
C PHE A 24 9.66 13.32 1.26
N ASP A 25 10.76 13.04 0.56
CA ASP A 25 12.04 12.65 1.19
C ASP A 25 11.89 11.46 2.15
N VAL A 26 10.94 10.57 1.84
CA VAL A 26 10.68 9.34 2.60
C VAL A 26 11.76 8.31 2.29
N ALA A 27 12.11 7.50 3.27
CA ALA A 27 13.08 6.42 3.08
C ALA A 27 12.60 5.46 1.98
N THR A 28 13.47 5.18 1.00
CA THR A 28 13.19 4.21 -0.07
C THR A 28 12.64 2.89 0.47
N PHE A 29 11.72 2.27 -0.26
CA PHE A 29 11.05 1.02 0.10
C PHE A 29 10.04 1.12 1.26
N HIS A 30 9.45 2.29 1.50
CA HIS A 30 8.45 2.51 2.53
C HIS A 30 7.27 1.54 2.41
N SER A 31 6.58 1.52 1.25
CA SER A 31 5.42 0.64 1.01
C SER A 31 5.74 -0.84 1.27
N LYS A 32 6.98 -1.29 0.99
CA LYS A 32 7.41 -2.67 1.25
C LYS A 32 7.57 -2.96 2.74
N ARG A 33 8.13 -2.01 3.51
CA ARG A 33 8.26 -2.18 4.96
C ARG A 33 6.91 -2.18 5.65
N VAL A 34 6.02 -1.26 5.24
CA VAL A 34 4.63 -1.23 5.73
C VAL A 34 3.94 -2.57 5.45
N ALA A 35 4.09 -3.12 4.24
CA ALA A 35 3.54 -4.43 3.90
C ALA A 35 4.16 -5.58 4.73
N CYS A 36 5.49 -5.61 4.90
CA CYS A 36 6.16 -6.61 5.73
C CYS A 36 5.63 -6.61 7.17
N LEU A 37 5.57 -5.44 7.80
CA LEU A 37 5.05 -5.27 9.16
C LEU A 37 3.59 -5.72 9.26
N SER A 38 2.75 -5.25 8.34
CA SER A 38 1.32 -5.61 8.31
C SER A 38 1.11 -7.11 8.15
N ILE A 39 1.89 -7.78 7.28
CA ILE A 39 1.82 -9.23 7.09
C ILE A 39 2.25 -9.98 8.36
N LEU A 40 3.34 -9.57 9.01
CA LEU A 40 3.82 -10.21 10.24
C LEU A 40 2.78 -10.08 11.36
N LEU A 41 2.22 -8.89 11.55
CA LEU A 41 1.15 -8.64 12.52
C LEU A 41 -0.12 -9.44 12.18
N GLY A 42 -0.55 -9.41 10.93
CA GLY A 42 -1.73 -10.14 10.47
C GLY A 42 -1.58 -11.66 10.63
N ALA A 43 -0.42 -12.21 10.29
CA ALA A 43 -0.12 -13.63 10.50
C ALA A 43 -0.17 -14.00 11.98
N LYS A 44 0.34 -13.15 12.88
CA LYS A 44 0.26 -13.34 14.32
C LYS A 44 -1.18 -13.30 14.84
N MET A 45 -2.06 -12.52 14.21
CA MET A 45 -3.50 -12.50 14.47
C MET A 45 -4.26 -13.71 13.90
N GLY A 46 -3.57 -14.59 13.17
CA GLY A 46 -4.16 -15.78 12.57
C GLY A 46 -4.64 -15.63 11.13
N TYR A 47 -4.38 -14.49 10.46
CA TYR A 47 -4.65 -14.36 9.04
C TYR A 47 -3.71 -15.27 8.24
N SER A 48 -4.23 -15.86 7.18
CA SER A 48 -3.49 -16.77 6.29
C SER A 48 -4.10 -16.77 4.89
N GLY A 49 -3.38 -17.33 3.92
CA GLY A 49 -3.88 -17.49 2.56
C GLY A 49 -4.35 -16.17 1.93
N GLU A 50 -5.59 -16.16 1.44
CA GLU A 50 -6.20 -15.01 0.79
C GLU A 50 -6.24 -13.77 1.69
N ALA A 51 -6.70 -13.89 2.93
CA ALA A 51 -6.80 -12.76 3.85
C ALA A 51 -5.44 -12.06 4.10
N LEU A 52 -4.35 -12.83 4.15
CA LEU A 52 -3.01 -12.26 4.30
C LEU A 52 -2.50 -11.64 3.01
N SER A 53 -2.88 -12.22 1.85
CA SER A 53 -2.59 -11.64 0.53
C SER A 53 -3.31 -10.29 0.33
N ASP A 54 -4.58 -10.23 0.74
CA ASP A 54 -5.40 -9.01 0.64
C ASP A 54 -4.86 -7.90 1.56
N LEU A 55 -4.46 -8.25 2.78
CA LEU A 55 -3.78 -7.32 3.69
C LEU A 55 -2.47 -6.79 3.09
N ALA A 56 -1.68 -7.66 2.48
CA ALA A 56 -0.44 -7.26 1.79
C ALA A 56 -0.73 -6.28 0.65
N GLY A 57 -1.77 -6.55 -0.14
CA GLY A 57 -2.23 -5.68 -1.21
C GLY A 57 -2.67 -4.30 -0.70
N ALA A 58 -3.49 -4.27 0.35
CA ALA A 58 -3.92 -3.04 0.97
C ALA A 58 -2.74 -2.24 1.55
N ALA A 59 -1.79 -2.91 2.21
CA ALA A 59 -0.62 -2.28 2.81
C ALA A 59 0.34 -1.71 1.75
N VAL A 60 0.59 -2.43 0.64
CA VAL A 60 1.38 -1.91 -0.48
C VAL A 60 0.75 -0.65 -1.08
N MET A 61 -0.58 -0.62 -1.12
CA MET A 61 -1.36 0.38 -1.84
C MET A 61 -1.95 1.45 -0.92
N HIS A 62 -1.58 1.52 0.36
CA HIS A 62 -2.22 2.43 1.31
C HIS A 62 -2.15 3.89 0.88
N ASP A 63 -1.05 4.31 0.30
CA ASP A 63 -0.77 5.67 -0.20
C ASP A 63 -0.87 5.81 -1.74
N ASN A 64 -1.62 4.92 -2.40
CA ASN A 64 -1.73 4.87 -3.85
C ASN A 64 -2.21 6.17 -4.52
N ALA A 65 -2.86 7.06 -3.80
CA ALA A 65 -3.37 8.34 -4.30
C ALA A 65 -2.51 9.56 -3.92
N LEU A 66 -1.42 9.41 -3.18
CA LEU A 66 -0.59 10.55 -2.77
C LEU A 66 -0.07 11.35 -3.97
N THR A 67 0.35 10.68 -5.03
CA THR A 67 0.83 11.33 -6.25
C THR A 67 -0.27 12.14 -6.94
N GLU A 68 -1.46 11.53 -7.07
CA GLU A 68 -2.64 12.18 -7.64
C GLU A 68 -3.05 13.40 -6.81
N TYR A 69 -3.08 13.26 -5.49
CA TYR A 69 -3.39 14.34 -4.55
C TYR A 69 -2.42 15.52 -4.69
N VAL A 70 -1.11 15.23 -4.72
CA VAL A 70 -0.07 16.28 -4.88
C VAL A 70 -0.17 16.95 -6.24
N ALA A 71 -0.38 16.20 -7.31
CA ALA A 71 -0.56 16.72 -8.66
C ALA A 71 -1.77 17.66 -8.74
N ALA A 72 -2.92 17.26 -8.18
CA ALA A 72 -4.12 18.09 -8.14
C ALA A 72 -3.91 19.40 -7.38
N ARG A 73 -3.22 19.39 -6.25
CA ARG A 73 -2.91 20.61 -5.49
C ARG A 73 -1.94 21.53 -6.21
N ARG A 74 -0.93 21.00 -6.90
CA ARG A 74 0.00 21.80 -7.72
C ARG A 74 -0.72 22.54 -8.87
N LEU A 75 -1.68 21.89 -9.51
CA LEU A 75 -2.51 22.51 -10.54
C LEU A 75 -3.34 23.69 -10.00
N LEU A 76 -3.71 23.67 -8.73
CA LEU A 76 -4.41 24.76 -8.04
C LEU A 76 -3.46 25.86 -7.53
N GLY A 77 -2.17 25.80 -7.85
CA GLY A 77 -1.16 26.77 -7.45
C GLY A 77 -0.68 26.63 -5.98
N ASN A 78 -1.02 25.53 -5.32
CA ASN A 78 -0.61 25.27 -3.94
C ASN A 78 0.71 24.51 -3.92
N GLN A 79 1.71 25.02 -3.15
CA GLN A 79 2.88 24.22 -2.82
C GLN A 79 2.47 23.14 -1.80
N THR A 80 2.77 21.89 -2.10
CA THR A 80 2.46 20.77 -1.21
C THR A 80 3.74 20.39 -0.48
N THR A 81 3.73 20.54 0.83
CA THR A 81 4.73 19.99 1.75
C THR A 81 4.09 18.82 2.51
N ALA A 82 4.88 17.92 3.07
CA ALA A 82 4.37 16.81 3.88
C ALA A 82 3.38 17.29 4.96
N SER A 83 3.66 18.43 5.61
CA SER A 83 2.80 19.02 6.64
C SER A 83 1.49 19.67 6.12
N SER A 84 1.34 19.84 4.80
CA SER A 84 0.14 20.43 4.19
C SER A 84 -0.80 19.40 3.56
N ILE A 85 -0.52 18.10 3.71
CA ILE A 85 -1.37 17.03 3.21
C ILE A 85 -2.57 16.88 4.15
N GLU A 86 -3.75 16.96 3.57
CA GLU A 86 -4.97 16.58 4.27
C GLU A 86 -5.11 15.06 4.26
N LEU A 87 -4.83 14.45 5.42
CA LEU A 87 -4.81 12.99 5.57
C LEU A 87 -6.11 12.32 5.06
N GLY A 88 -7.27 12.90 5.34
CA GLY A 88 -8.54 12.34 4.88
C GLY A 88 -8.69 12.34 3.35
N SER A 89 -8.23 13.40 2.67
CA SER A 89 -8.45 13.55 1.23
C SER A 89 -7.72 12.50 0.39
N HIS A 90 -6.45 12.19 0.70
CA HIS A 90 -5.73 11.15 -0.05
C HIS A 90 -6.26 9.75 0.28
N CYS A 91 -6.73 9.51 1.52
CA CYS A 91 -7.38 8.25 1.89
C CYS A 91 -8.66 8.01 1.08
N GLU A 92 -9.52 9.04 0.92
CA GLU A 92 -10.73 8.94 0.11
C GLU A 92 -10.42 8.67 -1.37
N MET A 93 -9.40 9.33 -1.91
CA MET A 93 -8.96 9.10 -3.29
C MET A 93 -8.38 7.69 -3.43
N GLY A 94 -7.54 7.27 -2.48
CA GLY A 94 -6.94 5.94 -2.45
C GLY A 94 -7.96 4.81 -2.37
N GLU A 95 -8.96 4.94 -1.51
CA GLU A 95 -10.05 3.97 -1.41
C GLU A 95 -10.83 3.84 -2.72
N ARG A 96 -11.11 4.97 -3.41
CA ARG A 96 -11.76 4.95 -4.73
C ARG A 96 -10.92 4.23 -5.78
N ASN A 97 -9.61 4.38 -5.76
CA ASN A 97 -8.71 3.67 -6.67
C ASN A 97 -8.71 2.17 -6.40
N MET A 98 -8.89 1.76 -5.13
CA MET A 98 -8.92 0.35 -4.74
C MET A 98 -10.24 -0.36 -5.10
N CYS A 99 -11.36 0.37 -5.25
CA CYS A 99 -12.69 -0.23 -5.40
C CYS A 99 -12.88 -1.08 -6.67
N VAL A 100 -11.99 -0.96 -7.64
CA VAL A 100 -12.01 -1.77 -8.88
C VAL A 100 -11.11 -3.01 -8.80
N LEU A 101 -10.40 -3.20 -7.69
CA LEU A 101 -9.54 -4.37 -7.50
C LEU A 101 -10.36 -5.57 -7.03
N PRO A 102 -10.02 -6.80 -7.47
CA PRO A 102 -10.86 -7.99 -7.25
C PRO A 102 -10.97 -8.41 -5.78
N PHE A 103 -10.08 -7.94 -4.92
CA PHE A 103 -10.07 -8.21 -3.48
C PHE A 103 -10.66 -7.07 -2.63
N TYR A 104 -11.23 -6.05 -3.27
CA TYR A 104 -11.70 -4.85 -2.57
C TYR A 104 -12.72 -5.12 -1.47
N ASP A 105 -13.67 -6.02 -1.69
CA ASP A 105 -14.71 -6.32 -0.70
C ASP A 105 -14.13 -6.81 0.65
N HIS A 106 -12.97 -7.47 0.62
CA HIS A 106 -12.29 -7.96 1.82
C HIS A 106 -11.50 -6.85 2.54
N ILE A 107 -11.01 -5.86 1.78
CA ILE A 107 -10.16 -4.78 2.31
C ILE A 107 -10.89 -3.45 2.47
N LYS A 108 -12.20 -3.42 2.25
CA LYS A 108 -13.00 -2.20 2.29
C LYS A 108 -12.77 -1.40 3.57
N GLY A 109 -12.39 -0.13 3.39
CA GLY A 109 -12.04 0.76 4.47
C GLY A 109 -10.61 0.62 4.99
N ALA A 110 -9.82 -0.33 4.49
CA ALA A 110 -8.42 -0.47 4.91
C ALA A 110 -7.59 0.75 4.51
N VAL A 111 -7.75 1.22 3.28
CA VAL A 111 -7.07 2.41 2.77
C VAL A 111 -7.77 3.69 3.27
N LEU A 112 -9.10 3.71 3.31
CA LEU A 112 -9.84 4.88 3.78
C LEU A 112 -9.47 5.29 5.21
N TYR A 113 -9.30 4.31 6.11
CA TYR A 113 -9.16 4.55 7.55
C TYR A 113 -7.74 4.30 8.09
N HIS A 114 -6.72 4.17 7.23
CA HIS A 114 -5.36 3.87 7.68
C HIS A 114 -4.67 5.01 8.47
N HIS A 115 -5.28 6.16 8.60
CA HIS A 115 -4.82 7.24 9.48
C HIS A 115 -5.72 7.46 10.70
N GLU A 116 -6.67 6.55 10.98
CA GLU A 116 -7.48 6.65 12.17
C GLU A 116 -6.70 6.23 13.43
N ASN A 117 -6.79 7.07 14.45
CA ASN A 117 -6.27 6.75 15.77
C ASN A 117 -7.28 5.92 16.58
N ALA A 118 -6.78 5.08 17.46
CA ALA A 118 -7.62 4.19 18.26
C ALA A 118 -8.64 4.91 19.14
N ASP A 119 -8.32 6.12 19.57
CA ASP A 119 -9.18 6.98 20.41
C ASP A 119 -10.19 7.84 19.61
N GLY A 120 -10.18 7.76 18.29
CA GLY A 120 -11.05 8.55 17.41
C GLY A 120 -10.56 9.98 17.13
N SER A 121 -9.31 10.29 17.41
CA SER A 121 -8.71 11.60 17.07
C SER A 121 -8.21 11.69 15.62
N GLY A 122 -8.41 10.64 14.81
CA GLY A 122 -8.04 10.60 13.39
C GLY A 122 -8.96 11.44 12.49
N PRO A 123 -8.66 11.48 11.17
CA PRO A 123 -9.33 12.37 10.21
C PRO A 123 -10.83 12.10 10.06
N PHE A 124 -11.29 10.87 10.21
CA PHE A 124 -12.70 10.49 10.10
C PHE A 124 -13.37 10.26 11.46
N ARG A 125 -12.64 10.48 12.56
CA ARG A 125 -13.10 10.37 13.95
C ARG A 125 -13.68 9.00 14.32
N LYS A 126 -13.11 7.93 13.75
CA LYS A 126 -13.50 6.56 14.07
C LYS A 126 -12.57 5.98 15.12
N THR A 127 -13.18 5.40 16.14
CA THR A 127 -12.45 4.66 17.17
C THR A 127 -11.95 3.31 16.65
N ALA A 128 -11.05 2.65 17.40
CA ALA A 128 -10.58 1.31 17.04
C ALA A 128 -11.71 0.29 16.84
N ALA A 129 -12.83 0.43 17.55
CA ALA A 129 -13.99 -0.46 17.41
C ALA A 129 -14.74 -0.26 16.09
N GLU A 130 -14.59 0.89 15.43
CA GLU A 130 -15.25 1.26 14.18
C GLU A 130 -14.32 1.16 12.97
N THR A 131 -13.01 1.05 13.22
CA THR A 131 -11.97 0.99 12.17
C THR A 131 -11.66 -0.47 11.82
N PRO A 132 -11.69 -0.84 10.52
CA PRO A 132 -11.31 -2.19 10.10
C PRO A 132 -9.93 -2.59 10.61
N MET A 133 -9.76 -3.85 11.00
CA MET A 133 -8.48 -4.32 11.55
C MET A 133 -7.33 -4.15 10.56
N TYR A 134 -7.54 -4.32 9.27
CA TYR A 134 -6.51 -4.08 8.25
C TYR A 134 -6.02 -2.63 8.27
N ALA A 135 -6.92 -1.66 8.42
CA ALA A 135 -6.54 -0.25 8.58
C ALA A 135 -5.68 -0.02 9.82
N GLN A 136 -6.04 -0.64 10.95
CA GLN A 136 -5.27 -0.51 12.21
C GLN A 136 -3.86 -1.11 12.10
N LEU A 137 -3.72 -2.25 11.40
CA LEU A 137 -2.41 -2.88 11.16
C LEU A 137 -1.55 -2.01 10.25
N ILE A 138 -2.12 -1.48 9.19
CA ILE A 138 -1.45 -0.57 8.24
C ILE A 138 -1.06 0.72 8.96
N HIS A 139 -1.96 1.30 9.75
CA HIS A 139 -1.69 2.51 10.55
C HIS A 139 -0.46 2.37 11.43
N LEU A 140 -0.40 1.28 12.20
CA LEU A 140 0.75 1.02 13.06
C LEU A 140 2.04 0.86 12.25
N ALA A 141 1.99 0.10 11.15
CA ALA A 141 3.15 -0.16 10.30
C ALA A 141 3.68 1.11 9.62
N ASP A 142 2.78 1.94 9.08
CA ASP A 142 3.06 3.22 8.44
C ASP A 142 3.71 4.19 9.43
N GLN A 143 3.06 4.39 10.58
CA GLN A 143 3.56 5.32 11.60
C GLN A 143 4.91 4.90 12.18
N LEU A 144 5.17 3.59 12.32
CA LEU A 144 6.47 3.08 12.73
C LEU A 144 7.56 3.40 11.72
N ASP A 145 7.31 3.17 10.44
CA ASP A 145 8.33 3.44 9.41
C ASP A 145 8.59 4.93 9.26
N ASN A 146 7.55 5.76 9.31
CA ASN A 146 7.67 7.22 9.24
C ASN A 146 8.41 7.80 10.47
N SER A 147 8.15 7.28 11.68
CA SER A 147 8.76 7.80 12.91
C SER A 147 10.18 7.31 13.15
N PHE A 148 10.49 6.08 12.76
CA PHE A 148 11.76 5.43 13.08
C PHE A 148 12.65 5.15 11.87
N HIS A 149 12.16 5.35 10.63
CA HIS A 149 12.92 5.05 9.41
C HIS A 149 13.55 3.66 9.48
N LEU A 150 12.71 2.61 9.39
CA LEU A 150 13.11 1.21 9.62
C LEU A 150 14.03 0.62 8.54
N ASN A 151 14.60 1.48 7.69
CA ASN A 151 15.66 1.14 6.73
C ASN A 151 16.98 0.73 7.39
N THR A 152 17.10 0.91 8.70
CA THR A 152 18.17 0.39 9.56
C THR A 152 17.57 -0.03 10.90
N MET A 153 18.10 -1.07 11.54
CA MET A 153 17.68 -1.53 12.86
C MET A 153 18.89 -1.71 13.78
N SER A 154 18.68 -1.51 15.07
CA SER A 154 19.65 -1.79 16.13
C SER A 154 18.88 -2.14 17.40
N PRO A 155 19.51 -2.84 18.38
CA PRO A 155 18.86 -3.14 19.65
C PRO A 155 18.34 -1.89 20.39
N GLY A 156 19.08 -0.80 20.34
CA GLY A 156 18.64 0.47 20.95
C GLY A 156 17.44 1.09 20.25
N LYS A 157 17.43 1.07 18.92
CA LYS A 157 16.28 1.55 18.12
C LYS A 157 15.06 0.68 18.34
N TYR A 158 15.23 -0.64 18.37
CA TYR A 158 14.15 -1.57 18.63
C TYR A 158 13.52 -1.36 20.03
N ALA A 159 14.35 -1.16 21.06
CA ALA A 159 13.87 -0.79 22.39
C ALA A 159 13.09 0.54 22.40
N SER A 160 13.53 1.54 21.60
CA SER A 160 12.80 2.79 21.45
C SER A 160 11.46 2.61 20.74
N VAL A 161 11.38 1.72 19.74
CA VAL A 161 10.12 1.35 19.08
C VAL A 161 9.13 0.75 20.07
N LEU A 162 9.58 -0.21 20.90
CA LEU A 162 8.71 -0.83 21.90
C LEU A 162 8.22 0.17 22.94
N ALA A 163 9.07 1.06 23.42
CA ALA A 163 8.70 2.11 24.37
C ALA A 163 7.68 3.08 23.78
N TRP A 164 7.87 3.47 22.52
CA TRP A 164 6.95 4.36 21.79
C TRP A 164 5.59 3.72 21.55
N LEU A 165 5.55 2.43 21.24
CA LEU A 165 4.29 1.69 21.09
C LEU A 165 3.52 1.64 22.40
N GLU A 166 4.20 1.42 23.55
CA GLU A 166 3.57 1.44 24.86
C GLU A 166 3.03 2.82 25.23
N GLU A 167 3.76 3.89 24.92
CA GLU A 167 3.33 5.29 25.15
C GLU A 167 2.08 5.64 24.35
N ASN A 168 1.94 5.12 23.13
CA ASN A 168 0.83 5.41 22.22
C ASN A 168 -0.30 4.35 22.26
N ARG A 169 -0.18 3.40 23.18
CA ARG A 169 -1.14 2.31 23.38
C ARG A 169 -2.49 2.85 23.87
N GLY A 170 -3.56 2.55 23.14
CA GLY A 170 -4.93 2.96 23.46
C GLY A 170 -5.29 4.39 23.03
N THR A 171 -4.31 5.16 22.56
CA THR A 171 -4.52 6.49 21.98
C THR A 171 -4.37 6.44 20.46
N GLN A 172 -3.16 6.35 19.97
CA GLN A 172 -2.90 6.22 18.54
C GLN A 172 -3.16 4.79 18.03
N PHE A 173 -2.75 3.78 18.79
CA PHE A 173 -2.86 2.38 18.38
C PHE A 173 -3.75 1.57 19.32
N ALA A 174 -4.56 0.66 18.72
CA ALA A 174 -5.36 -0.26 19.50
C ALA A 174 -4.47 -1.21 20.33
N PRO A 175 -4.80 -1.48 21.60
CA PRO A 175 -4.07 -2.43 22.42
C PRO A 175 -3.90 -3.80 21.77
N ALA A 176 -4.93 -4.27 21.05
CA ALA A 176 -4.90 -5.56 20.36
C ALA A 176 -3.78 -5.65 19.29
N VAL A 177 -3.32 -4.52 18.75
CA VAL A 177 -2.23 -4.47 17.74
C VAL A 177 -0.87 -4.27 18.40
N THR A 178 -0.78 -3.34 19.37
CA THR A 178 0.49 -3.08 20.08
C THR A 178 0.96 -4.27 20.91
N ASP A 179 0.04 -4.95 21.59
CA ASP A 179 0.35 -6.09 22.46
C ASP A 179 0.94 -7.29 21.69
N LEU A 180 0.67 -7.37 20.38
CA LEU A 180 1.20 -8.44 19.52
C LEU A 180 2.56 -8.09 18.90
N PHE A 181 2.97 -6.82 18.89
CA PHE A 181 4.09 -6.35 18.07
C PHE A 181 5.39 -7.09 18.38
N ALA A 182 5.81 -7.17 19.62
CA ALA A 182 7.08 -7.79 20.01
C ALA A 182 7.16 -9.28 19.60
N ASP A 183 6.03 -9.98 19.67
CA ASP A 183 5.93 -11.38 19.29
C ASP A 183 5.83 -11.57 17.76
N ALA A 184 5.20 -10.63 17.06
CA ALA A 184 5.00 -10.68 15.62
C ALA A 184 6.25 -10.22 14.85
N VAL A 185 6.95 -9.22 15.37
CA VAL A 185 8.07 -8.54 14.73
C VAL A 185 9.29 -8.56 15.66
N PRO A 186 9.90 -9.72 15.94
CA PRO A 186 11.15 -9.76 16.70
C PRO A 186 12.25 -9.00 15.97
N ILE A 187 13.30 -8.59 16.69
CA ILE A 187 14.36 -7.74 16.13
C ILE A 187 14.98 -8.34 14.86
N GLU A 188 15.15 -9.64 14.79
CA GLU A 188 15.71 -10.35 13.64
C GLU A 188 14.80 -10.26 12.39
N ALA A 189 13.50 -10.10 12.58
CA ALA A 189 12.57 -9.85 11.49
C ALA A 189 12.63 -8.39 11.04
N ALA A 190 12.77 -7.44 11.97
CA ALA A 190 12.94 -6.03 11.66
C ALA A 190 14.27 -5.75 10.93
N GLU A 191 15.36 -6.41 11.28
CA GLU A 191 16.66 -6.31 10.59
C GLU A 191 16.57 -6.74 9.11
N LYS A 192 15.69 -7.68 8.77
CA LYS A 192 15.48 -8.12 7.38
C LYS A 192 14.78 -7.07 6.50
N MET A 193 14.26 -6.00 7.10
CA MET A 193 13.61 -4.89 6.36
C MET A 193 14.62 -3.79 5.97
N GLU A 194 15.91 -3.96 6.29
CA GLU A 194 16.95 -2.98 5.99
C GLU A 194 17.26 -2.90 4.49
N GLY A 195 17.35 -1.70 3.99
CA GLY A 195 17.77 -1.41 2.63
C GLY A 195 17.05 -2.26 1.59
N THR A 196 17.81 -2.86 0.67
CA THR A 196 17.27 -3.72 -0.41
C THR A 196 16.80 -5.09 0.08
N GLN A 197 17.15 -5.50 1.31
CA GLN A 197 16.76 -6.81 1.88
C GLN A 197 15.24 -6.92 2.05
N VAL A 198 14.55 -5.79 2.29
CA VAL A 198 13.10 -5.75 2.43
C VAL A 198 12.37 -6.36 1.23
N SER A 199 12.91 -6.22 0.02
CA SER A 199 12.32 -6.83 -1.17
C SER A 199 12.31 -8.36 -1.10
N SER A 200 13.39 -8.95 -0.61
CA SER A 200 13.47 -10.39 -0.41
C SER A 200 12.63 -10.85 0.78
N ALA A 201 12.59 -10.05 1.86
CA ALA A 201 11.75 -10.31 3.03
C ALA A 201 10.27 -10.33 2.64
N LEU A 202 9.79 -9.30 1.93
CA LEU A 202 8.41 -9.23 1.43
C LEU A 202 8.08 -10.42 0.53
N SER A 203 8.94 -10.75 -0.42
CA SER A 203 8.73 -11.89 -1.31
C SER A 203 8.62 -13.22 -0.56
N ALA A 204 9.36 -13.39 0.54
CA ALA A 204 9.29 -14.60 1.37
C ALA A 204 8.03 -14.64 2.27
N LEU A 205 7.50 -13.50 2.65
CA LEU A 205 6.30 -13.39 3.50
C LEU A 205 4.99 -13.50 2.71
N LEU A 206 5.00 -13.10 1.44
CA LEU A 206 3.80 -13.11 0.60
C LEU A 206 3.28 -14.54 0.41
N PRO A 207 1.99 -14.81 0.68
CA PRO A 207 1.39 -16.08 0.38
C PRO A 207 1.46 -16.40 -1.12
N VAL A 208 1.61 -17.66 -1.46
CA VAL A 208 1.50 -18.10 -2.86
C VAL A 208 0.01 -18.12 -3.21
N TYR A 209 -0.44 -17.05 -3.88
CA TYR A 209 -1.81 -16.91 -4.32
C TYR A 209 -1.85 -16.48 -5.79
N THR A 210 -2.33 -17.35 -6.66
CA THR A 210 -2.43 -17.13 -8.11
C THR A 210 -3.84 -17.42 -8.57
N PRO A 211 -4.81 -16.54 -8.33
CA PRO A 211 -6.16 -16.71 -8.80
C PRO A 211 -6.23 -16.62 -10.32
N ASP A 212 -7.29 -17.20 -10.89
CA ASP A 212 -7.57 -17.07 -12.32
C ASP A 212 -8.55 -15.90 -12.51
N TYR A 213 -8.08 -14.83 -13.10
CA TYR A 213 -8.90 -13.64 -13.36
C TYR A 213 -9.39 -13.63 -14.81
N ASP A 214 -10.59 -13.10 -15.02
CA ASP A 214 -11.09 -12.80 -16.37
C ASP A 214 -10.33 -11.58 -16.97
N ASN A 215 -10.55 -11.34 -18.23
CA ASN A 215 -9.86 -10.28 -18.97
C ASN A 215 -10.27 -8.87 -18.45
N GLU A 216 -11.50 -8.68 -18.02
CA GLU A 216 -12.00 -7.42 -17.49
C GLU A 216 -11.29 -7.05 -16.18
N THR A 217 -11.15 -8.03 -15.29
CA THR A 217 -10.41 -7.86 -14.03
C THR A 217 -8.93 -7.49 -14.28
N VAL A 218 -8.26 -8.16 -15.23
CA VAL A 218 -6.86 -7.86 -15.58
C VAL A 218 -6.73 -6.44 -16.12
N VAL A 219 -7.64 -6.01 -17.00
CA VAL A 219 -7.67 -4.62 -17.52
C VAL A 219 -7.89 -3.62 -16.38
N SER A 220 -8.79 -3.91 -15.44
CA SER A 220 -9.06 -3.04 -14.28
C SER A 220 -7.81 -2.86 -13.41
N ILE A 221 -7.12 -3.95 -13.08
CA ILE A 221 -5.86 -3.92 -12.32
C ILE A 221 -4.79 -3.11 -13.06
N SER A 222 -4.61 -3.37 -14.36
CA SER A 222 -3.63 -2.68 -15.19
C SER A 222 -3.92 -1.18 -15.30
N THR A 223 -5.20 -0.81 -15.35
CA THR A 223 -5.65 0.59 -15.38
C THR A 223 -5.28 1.34 -14.09
N VAL A 224 -5.47 0.72 -12.93
CA VAL A 224 -5.04 1.32 -11.64
C VAL A 224 -3.53 1.53 -11.63
N PHE A 225 -2.76 0.54 -12.08
CA PHE A 225 -1.32 0.64 -12.16
C PHE A 225 -0.86 1.77 -13.11
N ALA A 226 -1.44 1.83 -14.31
CA ALA A 226 -1.13 2.86 -15.28
C ALA A 226 -1.39 4.26 -14.69
N ARG A 227 -2.51 4.47 -13.99
CA ARG A 227 -2.82 5.73 -13.33
C ARG A 227 -1.76 6.12 -12.30
N ILE A 228 -1.37 5.21 -11.41
CA ILE A 228 -0.36 5.48 -10.37
C ILE A 228 0.97 5.92 -11.03
N VAL A 229 1.41 5.22 -12.07
CA VAL A 229 2.64 5.55 -12.79
C VAL A 229 2.52 6.88 -13.54
N ASP A 230 1.39 7.12 -14.19
CA ASP A 230 1.18 8.30 -15.02
C ASP A 230 1.08 9.60 -14.21
N PHE A 231 0.55 9.58 -13.00
CA PHE A 231 0.48 10.75 -12.13
C PHE A 231 1.85 11.29 -11.70
N LYS A 232 2.91 10.50 -11.84
CA LYS A 232 4.29 10.95 -11.59
C LYS A 232 4.69 12.16 -12.45
N SER A 233 4.14 12.28 -13.66
CA SER A 233 4.47 13.37 -14.59
C SER A 233 3.22 14.00 -15.17
N HIS A 234 3.12 15.33 -15.08
CA HIS A 234 2.04 16.10 -15.69
C HIS A 234 1.87 15.82 -17.20
N PHE A 235 2.96 15.44 -17.88
CA PHE A 235 2.95 15.12 -19.31
C PHE A 235 2.47 13.70 -19.62
N THR A 236 2.41 12.81 -18.63
CA THR A 236 2.11 11.39 -18.80
C THR A 236 0.78 10.98 -18.17
N SER A 237 0.00 11.89 -17.61
CA SER A 237 -1.22 11.59 -16.81
C SER A 237 -2.28 10.72 -17.51
N THR A 238 -2.16 10.50 -18.82
CA THR A 238 -3.02 9.58 -19.60
C THR A 238 -2.21 8.80 -20.65
N HIS A 239 -0.89 8.88 -20.60
CA HIS A 239 0.00 8.35 -21.64
C HIS A 239 0.02 6.83 -21.67
N SER A 240 0.24 6.20 -20.50
CA SER A 240 0.31 4.74 -20.39
C SER A 240 -1.01 4.09 -20.78
N LEU A 241 -2.13 4.63 -20.31
CA LEU A 241 -3.45 4.13 -20.65
C LEU A 241 -3.73 4.28 -22.15
N GLY A 242 -3.42 5.45 -22.75
CA GLY A 242 -3.60 5.69 -24.17
C GLY A 242 -2.75 4.75 -25.05
N ILE A 243 -1.53 4.41 -24.64
CA ILE A 243 -0.68 3.44 -25.35
C ILE A 243 -1.29 2.04 -25.23
N ALA A 244 -1.73 1.63 -24.03
CA ALA A 244 -2.33 0.33 -23.79
C ALA A 244 -3.59 0.13 -24.66
N GLU A 245 -4.50 1.11 -24.70
CA GLU A 245 -5.68 1.10 -25.56
C GLU A 245 -5.32 0.93 -27.03
N LYS A 246 -4.34 1.70 -27.52
CA LYS A 246 -3.90 1.63 -28.93
C LYS A 246 -3.23 0.30 -29.26
N ALA A 247 -2.45 -0.28 -28.35
CA ALA A 247 -1.84 -1.58 -28.54
C ALA A 247 -2.91 -2.69 -28.65
N ALA A 248 -3.92 -2.66 -27.79
CA ALA A 248 -5.05 -3.59 -27.86
C ALA A 248 -5.90 -3.40 -29.14
N GLU A 249 -6.16 -2.16 -29.56
CA GLU A 249 -6.84 -1.86 -30.85
C GLU A 249 -6.06 -2.42 -32.04
N MET A 250 -4.73 -2.26 -32.04
CA MET A 250 -3.87 -2.83 -33.10
C MET A 250 -3.92 -4.36 -33.10
N GLY A 251 -3.90 -5.00 -31.93
CA GLY A 251 -4.08 -6.45 -31.82
C GLY A 251 -5.37 -6.90 -32.51
N ARG A 252 -6.50 -6.27 -32.21
CA ARG A 252 -7.81 -6.54 -32.87
C ARG A 252 -7.78 -6.29 -34.37
N TYR A 253 -7.13 -5.22 -34.81
CA TYR A 253 -6.98 -4.91 -36.25
C TYR A 253 -6.22 -6.01 -37.00
N TYR A 254 -5.20 -6.61 -36.38
CA TYR A 254 -4.44 -7.74 -36.95
C TYR A 254 -5.12 -9.11 -36.74
N GLY A 255 -6.28 -9.16 -36.13
CA GLY A 255 -7.08 -10.39 -35.96
C GLY A 255 -6.65 -11.26 -34.77
N GLU A 256 -5.92 -10.67 -33.81
CA GLU A 256 -5.60 -11.35 -32.58
C GLU A 256 -6.83 -11.60 -31.71
N ASN A 257 -6.79 -12.66 -30.91
CA ASN A 257 -7.88 -12.98 -30.00
C ASN A 257 -7.87 -12.03 -28.77
N GLU A 258 -9.01 -11.95 -28.04
CA GLU A 258 -9.15 -11.04 -26.90
C GLU A 258 -8.17 -11.31 -25.76
N ASP A 259 -7.70 -12.54 -25.56
CA ASP A 259 -6.65 -12.84 -24.57
C ASP A 259 -5.33 -12.17 -24.91
N ILE A 260 -4.96 -12.16 -26.19
CA ILE A 260 -3.77 -11.47 -26.67
C ILE A 260 -3.98 -9.96 -26.58
N CYS A 261 -5.14 -9.45 -27.02
CA CYS A 261 -5.45 -8.02 -26.93
C CYS A 261 -5.42 -7.51 -25.47
N THR A 262 -5.90 -8.31 -24.51
CA THR A 262 -5.81 -7.99 -23.08
C THR A 262 -4.36 -7.94 -22.58
N ARG A 263 -3.48 -8.80 -23.09
CA ARG A 263 -2.04 -8.76 -22.71
C ARG A 263 -1.29 -7.60 -23.33
N LEU A 264 -1.77 -7.06 -24.44
CA LEU A 264 -1.22 -5.87 -25.09
C LEU A 264 -1.68 -4.58 -24.38
N PHE A 265 -2.83 -4.62 -23.70
CA PHE A 265 -3.31 -3.57 -22.83
C PHE A 265 -2.49 -3.53 -21.54
#